data_39f0a17d516cc7d42f6c2bfa8bb24e36
#
_entry.id   39f0a17d516cc7d42f6c2bfa8bb24e36
#
_cell.length_a   1.000
_cell.length_b   1.000
_cell.length_c   1.000
_cell.angle_alpha   90.00
_cell.angle_beta   90.00
_cell.angle_gamma   90.00
#
_symmetry.space_group_name_H-M   'P 1'
#
loop_
_entity.id
_entity.type
_entity.pdbx_description
1 polymer ?
#
loop_
_entity_poly.entity_id
_entity_poly.type
_entity_poly.pdbx_seq_one_letter_code
_entity_poly.pdbx_strand_id
1 'polypeptide(L)'
;GLVGSEMCIRDRHKALYSGHNDHNYFEIAHTVKYLQNMGNLDLYNFVDNHDVERIYTKLSNKAHFAPVHVLLYTLPGVPSIYYGSEFGIEGKKEKFSDDSLRPALDIKDYADAVQKNPCTALIAALGKIRQHTPALSYGSYAELQLTNRQFAFARDLDGIRVIVTVNNDDNAADMSLPAGNCAEYIGTLTGRKVPVQDGRINVTVAANSGEIWVPAGEMPEYI
;
A
#
# COMPACT_ATOMS: atom_id res chain seq x y z
N GLY A 1 -17.22 -23.25 9.26
CA GLY A 1 -16.87 -22.72 8.48
C GLY A 1 -15.96 -21.59 7.99
N LEU A 2 -15.58 -21.69 6.76
CA LEU A 2 -14.71 -20.72 6.07
C LEU A 2 -15.42 -19.40 5.64
N VAL A 3 -16.74 -19.31 5.85
CA VAL A 3 -17.58 -18.20 5.35
C VAL A 3 -17.19 -16.83 5.93
N GLY A 4 -16.70 -16.76 7.17
CA GLY A 4 -16.29 -15.50 7.78
C GLY A 4 -14.95 -14.97 7.26
N SER A 5 -13.97 -15.84 7.00
CA SER A 5 -12.64 -15.46 6.50
C SER A 5 -12.66 -15.03 5.03
N GLU A 6 -13.44 -15.70 4.19
CA GLU A 6 -13.62 -15.31 2.78
C GLU A 6 -14.31 -13.95 2.65
N MET A 7 -15.29 -13.66 3.49
CA MET A 7 -15.97 -12.37 3.48
C MET A 7 -15.01 -11.23 3.87
N CYS A 8 -14.17 -11.43 4.88
CA CYS A 8 -13.17 -10.44 5.30
C CYS A 8 -12.12 -10.16 4.22
N ILE A 9 -11.62 -11.19 3.54
CA ILE A 9 -10.68 -11.07 2.42
C ILE A 9 -11.33 -10.30 1.26
N ARG A 10 -12.57 -10.66 0.92
CA ARG A 10 -13.33 -10.03 -0.16
C ARG A 10 -13.62 -8.55 0.13
N ASP A 11 -14.01 -8.22 1.36
CA ASP A 11 -14.32 -6.85 1.76
C ASP A 11 -13.07 -5.97 1.73
N ARG A 12 -11.93 -6.49 2.17
CA ARG A 12 -10.65 -5.77 2.12
C ARG A 12 -10.17 -5.49 0.70
N HIS A 13 -10.24 -6.49 -0.17
CA HIS A 13 -9.97 -6.31 -1.59
C HIS A 13 -10.91 -5.25 -2.19
N LYS A 14 -12.20 -5.34 -1.90
CA LYS A 14 -13.19 -4.39 -2.39
C LYS A 14 -12.94 -2.98 -1.87
N ALA A 15 -12.63 -2.83 -0.57
CA ALA A 15 -12.35 -1.53 0.03
C ALA A 15 -11.12 -0.86 -0.60
N LEU A 16 -10.00 -1.59 -0.76
CA LEU A 16 -8.80 -1.07 -1.41
C LEU A 16 -9.09 -0.55 -2.82
N TYR A 17 -9.85 -1.32 -3.59
CA TYR A 17 -10.21 -0.97 -4.95
C TYR A 17 -11.24 0.17 -5.01
N SER A 18 -12.35 0.07 -4.27
CA SER A 18 -13.44 1.06 -4.29
C SER A 18 -12.96 2.41 -3.76
N GLY A 19 -12.20 2.40 -2.67
CA GLY A 19 -11.65 3.62 -2.08
C GLY A 19 -10.82 4.43 -3.08
N HIS A 20 -10.05 3.77 -3.95
CA HIS A 20 -9.26 4.47 -4.96
C HIS A 20 -10.10 4.99 -6.12
N ASN A 21 -11.04 4.20 -6.64
CA ASN A 21 -11.88 4.65 -7.75
C ASN A 21 -12.84 5.76 -7.34
N ASP A 22 -13.42 5.67 -6.15
CA ASP A 22 -14.36 6.65 -5.62
C ASP A 22 -13.66 7.79 -4.87
N HIS A 23 -12.33 7.76 -4.82
CA HIS A 23 -11.50 8.71 -4.06
C HIS A 23 -11.91 8.80 -2.59
N ASN A 24 -12.27 7.67 -1.98
CA ASN A 24 -12.82 7.62 -0.63
C ASN A 24 -12.03 6.67 0.28
N TYR A 25 -11.10 7.21 1.03
CA TYR A 25 -10.31 6.44 1.99
C TYR A 25 -11.05 6.05 3.27
N PHE A 26 -12.22 6.62 3.56
CA PHE A 26 -13.03 6.22 4.73
C PHE A 26 -13.44 4.75 4.66
N GLU A 27 -13.71 4.22 3.46
CA GLU A 27 -14.06 2.81 3.28
C GLU A 27 -12.90 1.88 3.67
N ILE A 28 -11.66 2.24 3.27
CA ILE A 28 -10.46 1.49 3.65
C ILE A 28 -10.22 1.55 5.15
N ALA A 29 -10.26 2.76 5.74
CA ALA A 29 -10.05 2.96 7.16
C ALA A 29 -11.10 2.22 8.02
N HIS A 30 -12.36 2.24 7.62
CA HIS A 30 -13.43 1.50 8.27
C HIS A 30 -13.18 -0.01 8.23
N THR A 31 -12.78 -0.53 7.06
CA THR A 31 -12.48 -1.95 6.89
C THR A 31 -11.29 -2.38 7.76
N VAL A 32 -10.23 -1.58 7.84
CA VAL A 32 -9.08 -1.87 8.70
C VAL A 32 -9.48 -1.92 10.17
N LYS A 33 -10.27 -0.94 10.66
CA LYS A 33 -10.78 -0.92 12.03
C LYS A 33 -11.66 -2.13 12.34
N TYR A 34 -12.55 -2.49 11.42
CA TYR A 34 -13.39 -3.69 11.57
C TYR A 34 -12.56 -4.96 11.73
N LEU A 35 -11.53 -5.12 10.88
CA LEU A 35 -10.68 -6.30 10.91
C LEU A 35 -9.78 -6.38 12.14
N GLN A 36 -9.34 -5.24 12.70
CA GLN A 36 -8.61 -5.22 13.97
C GLN A 36 -9.45 -5.78 15.15
N ASN A 37 -10.77 -5.61 15.13
CA ASN A 37 -11.66 -6.11 16.14
C ASN A 37 -11.92 -7.63 16.04
N MET A 38 -11.49 -8.28 14.96
CA MET A 38 -11.67 -9.72 14.74
C MET A 38 -10.57 -10.60 15.37
N GLY A 39 -9.65 -10.02 16.13
CA GLY A 39 -8.55 -10.72 16.78
C GLY A 39 -7.25 -10.75 15.95
N ASN A 40 -6.26 -11.50 16.44
CA ASN A 40 -4.91 -11.56 15.84
C ASN A 40 -4.87 -12.50 14.62
N LEU A 41 -5.65 -12.20 13.60
CA LEU A 41 -5.60 -12.94 12.34
C LEU A 41 -4.67 -12.25 11.35
N ASP A 42 -3.66 -12.95 10.88
CA ASP A 42 -2.84 -12.51 9.74
C ASP A 42 -3.62 -12.72 8.45
N LEU A 43 -4.28 -11.65 8.01
CA LEU A 43 -5.11 -11.68 6.82
C LEU A 43 -4.27 -11.58 5.54
N TYR A 44 -4.60 -12.43 4.58
CA TYR A 44 -4.04 -12.40 3.25
C TYR A 44 -4.66 -11.25 2.44
N ASN A 45 -3.85 -10.26 2.07
CA ASN A 45 -4.28 -9.07 1.35
C ASN A 45 -3.87 -9.15 -0.11
N PHE A 46 -4.77 -8.78 -1.00
CA PHE A 46 -4.49 -8.66 -2.43
C PHE A 46 -5.36 -7.56 -3.06
N VAL A 47 -4.96 -7.05 -4.19
CA VAL A 47 -5.71 -6.08 -5.00
C VAL A 47 -6.37 -6.72 -6.21
N ASP A 48 -5.81 -7.84 -6.65
CA ASP A 48 -6.38 -8.73 -7.67
C ASP A 48 -5.94 -10.18 -7.45
N ASN A 49 -6.58 -11.11 -8.15
CA ASN A 49 -6.24 -12.53 -8.17
C ASN A 49 -6.80 -13.19 -9.45
N HIS A 50 -6.78 -14.52 -9.49
CA HIS A 50 -7.24 -15.32 -10.64
C HIS A 50 -8.76 -15.28 -10.90
N ASP A 51 -9.57 -14.72 -10.00
CA ASP A 51 -11.04 -14.70 -10.08
C ASP A 51 -11.62 -13.29 -10.29
N VAL A 52 -10.80 -12.25 -10.12
CA VAL A 52 -11.22 -10.86 -10.25
C VAL A 52 -10.40 -10.13 -11.30
N GLU A 53 -10.95 -9.05 -11.85
CA GLU A 53 -10.24 -8.23 -12.82
C GLU A 53 -8.90 -7.74 -12.28
N ARG A 54 -7.91 -7.66 -13.17
CA ARG A 54 -6.59 -7.12 -12.85
C ARG A 54 -6.71 -5.71 -12.29
N ILE A 55 -5.93 -5.39 -11.25
CA ILE A 55 -5.98 -4.06 -10.63
C ILE A 55 -5.69 -2.95 -11.64
N TYR A 56 -4.73 -3.17 -12.52
CA TYR A 56 -4.39 -2.18 -13.54
C TYR A 56 -5.56 -1.87 -14.49
N THR A 57 -6.40 -2.87 -14.83
CA THR A 57 -7.64 -2.68 -15.58
C THR A 57 -8.68 -1.89 -14.78
N LYS A 58 -8.82 -2.20 -13.48
CA LYS A 58 -9.81 -1.58 -12.60
C LYS A 58 -9.54 -0.11 -12.31
N LEU A 59 -8.28 0.30 -12.24
CA LEU A 59 -7.90 1.68 -11.96
C LEU A 59 -8.28 2.58 -13.16
N SER A 60 -9.24 3.48 -12.96
CA SER A 60 -9.60 4.50 -13.93
C SER A 60 -8.45 5.49 -14.17
N ASN A 61 -7.76 5.89 -13.12
CA ASN A 61 -6.49 6.62 -13.16
C ASN A 61 -5.34 5.65 -12.86
N LYS A 62 -4.48 5.37 -13.83
CA LYS A 62 -3.35 4.44 -13.68
C LYS A 62 -2.31 4.93 -12.67
N ALA A 63 -2.24 6.23 -12.41
CA ALA A 63 -1.37 6.79 -11.37
C ALA A 63 -1.76 6.30 -9.95
N HIS A 64 -3.00 5.89 -9.73
CA HIS A 64 -3.44 5.27 -8.47
C HIS A 64 -2.79 3.92 -8.18
N PHE A 65 -2.07 3.33 -9.14
CA PHE A 65 -1.29 2.12 -8.90
C PHE A 65 -0.31 2.28 -7.73
N ALA A 66 0.32 3.45 -7.62
CA ALA A 66 1.28 3.72 -6.55
C ALA A 66 0.62 3.76 -5.15
N PRO A 67 -0.37 4.63 -4.86
CA PRO A 67 -0.98 4.64 -3.53
C PRO A 67 -1.69 3.33 -3.17
N VAL A 68 -2.28 2.60 -4.14
CA VAL A 68 -2.88 1.27 -3.91
C VAL A 68 -1.84 0.27 -3.39
N HIS A 69 -0.67 0.20 -4.02
CA HIS A 69 0.36 -0.76 -3.62
C HIS A 69 1.11 -0.33 -2.37
N VAL A 70 1.28 0.98 -2.13
CA VAL A 70 1.77 1.46 -0.83
C VAL A 70 0.85 0.98 0.29
N LEU A 71 -0.47 1.11 0.16
CA LEU A 71 -1.42 0.59 1.13
C LEU A 71 -1.36 -0.93 1.26
N LEU A 72 -1.31 -1.66 0.15
CA LEU A 72 -1.23 -3.13 0.16
C LEU A 72 -0.04 -3.63 0.97
N TYR A 73 1.13 -3.00 0.79
CA TYR A 73 2.36 -3.42 1.45
C TYR A 73 2.51 -2.94 2.89
N THR A 74 1.74 -1.95 3.34
CA THR A 74 1.95 -1.30 4.64
C THR A 74 0.81 -1.49 5.64
N LEU A 75 -0.42 -1.76 5.18
CA LEU A 75 -1.53 -2.12 6.05
C LEU A 75 -1.27 -3.47 6.75
N PRO A 76 -1.88 -3.69 7.94
CA PRO A 76 -1.78 -4.96 8.65
C PRO A 76 -2.22 -6.16 7.79
N GLY A 77 -1.52 -7.28 7.88
CA GLY A 77 -1.75 -8.52 7.13
C GLY A 77 -0.62 -8.85 6.17
N VAL A 78 -0.77 -9.90 5.39
CA VAL A 78 0.23 -10.43 4.45
C VAL A 78 -0.10 -9.96 3.04
N PRO A 79 0.70 -9.07 2.42
CA PRO A 79 0.47 -8.63 1.05
C PRO A 79 0.77 -9.74 0.05
N SER A 80 -0.05 -9.83 -1.00
CA SER A 80 0.15 -10.75 -2.10
C SER A 80 -0.01 -10.04 -3.43
N ILE A 81 0.89 -10.34 -4.35
CA ILE A 81 0.84 -9.89 -5.75
C ILE A 81 0.50 -11.11 -6.61
N TYR A 82 -0.56 -10.99 -7.38
CA TYR A 82 -0.89 -11.99 -8.38
C TYR A 82 0.05 -11.84 -9.58
N TYR A 83 0.56 -12.97 -10.12
CA TYR A 83 1.55 -12.95 -11.18
C TYR A 83 1.12 -12.09 -12.39
N GLY A 84 2.02 -11.30 -12.91
CA GLY A 84 1.76 -10.34 -14.00
C GLY A 84 1.22 -8.98 -13.53
N SER A 85 0.65 -8.87 -12.32
CA SER A 85 0.18 -7.58 -11.81
C SER A 85 1.33 -6.64 -11.47
N GLU A 86 2.51 -7.21 -11.14
CA GLU A 86 3.77 -6.48 -10.99
C GLU A 86 4.23 -5.79 -12.29
N PHE A 87 3.78 -6.28 -13.43
CA PHE A 87 4.08 -5.67 -14.74
C PHE A 87 3.02 -4.67 -15.20
N GLY A 88 1.93 -4.53 -14.44
CA GLY A 88 0.80 -3.68 -14.82
C GLY A 88 0.01 -4.26 -15.99
N ILE A 89 -0.04 -5.60 -16.16
CA ILE A 89 -0.84 -6.20 -17.22
C ILE A 89 -2.32 -5.98 -16.98
N GLU A 90 -3.05 -5.81 -18.06
CA GLU A 90 -4.50 -5.70 -18.04
C GLU A 90 -5.17 -7.06 -18.19
N GLY A 91 -6.38 -7.20 -17.65
CA GLY A 91 -7.21 -8.38 -17.79
C GLY A 91 -8.59 -8.11 -17.23
N LYS A 92 -9.61 -8.27 -18.09
CA LYS A 92 -10.99 -8.03 -17.74
C LYS A 92 -11.72 -9.35 -17.55
N LYS A 93 -12.53 -9.45 -16.49
CA LYS A 93 -13.36 -10.65 -16.28
C LYS A 93 -14.39 -10.80 -17.37
N GLU A 94 -14.37 -11.92 -18.06
CA GLU A 94 -15.35 -12.28 -19.07
C GLU A 94 -16.42 -13.22 -18.48
N LYS A 95 -17.60 -13.25 -19.11
CA LYS A 95 -18.75 -13.99 -18.59
C LYS A 95 -18.54 -15.51 -18.58
N PHE A 96 -17.75 -16.02 -19.53
CA PHE A 96 -17.58 -17.47 -19.76
C PHE A 96 -16.12 -17.91 -19.90
N SER A 97 -15.17 -17.02 -19.64
CA SER A 97 -13.73 -17.33 -19.69
C SER A 97 -12.98 -16.51 -18.66
N ASP A 98 -11.96 -17.11 -18.05
CA ASP A 98 -10.97 -16.46 -17.21
C ASP A 98 -9.61 -16.29 -17.91
N ASP A 99 -9.51 -16.56 -19.22
CA ASP A 99 -8.25 -16.58 -19.96
C ASP A 99 -7.54 -15.23 -19.91
N SER A 100 -8.29 -14.13 -20.00
CA SER A 100 -7.74 -12.76 -19.88
C SER A 100 -7.14 -12.47 -18.49
N LEU A 101 -7.60 -13.17 -17.45
CA LEU A 101 -7.07 -13.06 -16.10
C LEU A 101 -5.86 -13.95 -15.85
N ARG A 102 -5.66 -14.99 -16.68
CA ARG A 102 -4.65 -16.05 -16.52
C ARG A 102 -3.77 -16.21 -17.76
N PRO A 103 -3.22 -15.12 -18.33
CA PRO A 103 -2.40 -15.23 -19.53
C PRO A 103 -1.13 -16.04 -19.25
N ALA A 104 -0.70 -16.81 -20.26
CA ALA A 104 0.64 -17.38 -20.26
C ALA A 104 1.65 -16.26 -20.51
N LEU A 105 2.61 -16.09 -19.61
CA LEU A 105 3.67 -15.08 -19.72
C LEU A 105 5.01 -15.76 -20.00
N ASP A 106 5.77 -15.26 -20.98
CA ASP A 106 7.19 -15.60 -21.09
C ASP A 106 7.99 -14.64 -20.22
N ILE A 107 8.63 -15.14 -19.17
CA ILE A 107 9.40 -14.33 -18.23
C ILE A 107 10.57 -13.60 -18.89
N LYS A 108 11.03 -14.07 -20.04
CA LYS A 108 12.11 -13.43 -20.81
C LYS A 108 11.70 -12.03 -21.31
N ASP A 109 10.40 -11.83 -21.59
CA ASP A 109 9.86 -10.55 -22.03
C ASP A 109 9.91 -9.49 -20.93
N TYR A 110 10.12 -9.92 -19.67
CA TYR A 110 10.14 -9.08 -18.48
C TYR A 110 11.50 -9.08 -17.77
N ALA A 111 12.56 -9.58 -18.41
CA ALA A 111 13.87 -9.77 -17.78
C ALA A 111 14.47 -8.47 -17.19
N ASP A 112 14.18 -7.32 -17.77
CA ASP A 112 14.64 -6.00 -17.35
C ASP A 112 13.51 -5.12 -16.78
N ALA A 113 12.38 -5.72 -16.39
CA ALA A 113 11.19 -4.99 -15.93
C ALA A 113 11.46 -4.12 -14.70
N VAL A 114 12.33 -4.56 -13.77
CA VAL A 114 12.69 -3.74 -12.59
C VAL A 114 13.30 -2.40 -12.98
N GLN A 115 14.05 -2.35 -14.07
CA GLN A 115 14.71 -1.13 -14.56
C GLN A 115 13.82 -0.29 -15.49
N LYS A 116 12.91 -0.93 -16.22
CA LYS A 116 12.16 -0.28 -17.31
C LYS A 116 10.67 -0.08 -17.02
N ASN A 117 10.08 -0.90 -16.16
CA ASN A 117 8.66 -0.85 -15.85
C ASN A 117 8.43 -0.20 -14.48
N PRO A 118 7.76 0.96 -14.40
CA PRO A 118 7.55 1.66 -13.13
C PRO A 118 6.70 0.87 -12.12
N CYS A 119 5.76 0.03 -12.58
CA CYS A 119 4.98 -0.83 -11.70
C CYS A 119 5.88 -1.87 -11.02
N THR A 120 6.74 -2.54 -11.79
CA THR A 120 7.68 -3.54 -11.27
C THR A 120 8.70 -2.91 -10.34
N ALA A 121 9.26 -1.75 -10.71
CA ALA A 121 10.20 -1.02 -9.87
C ALA A 121 9.58 -0.67 -8.50
N LEU A 122 8.36 -0.15 -8.49
CA LEU A 122 7.64 0.19 -7.27
C LEU A 122 7.40 -1.04 -6.40
N ILE A 123 6.86 -2.14 -6.97
CA ILE A 123 6.57 -3.35 -6.21
C ILE A 123 7.85 -3.96 -5.64
N ALA A 124 8.93 -3.98 -6.40
CA ALA A 124 10.24 -4.46 -5.93
C ALA A 124 10.75 -3.60 -4.75
N ALA A 125 10.62 -2.27 -4.85
CA ALA A 125 10.99 -1.36 -3.76
C ALA A 125 10.14 -1.60 -2.50
N LEU A 126 8.82 -1.65 -2.65
CA LEU A 126 7.88 -1.90 -1.53
C LEU A 126 8.14 -3.25 -0.85
N GLY A 127 8.44 -4.29 -1.64
CA GLY A 127 8.82 -5.61 -1.12
C GLY A 127 10.06 -5.55 -0.24
N LYS A 128 11.12 -4.88 -0.71
CA LYS A 128 12.36 -4.66 0.05
C LYS A 128 12.11 -3.84 1.31
N ILE A 129 11.38 -2.73 1.20
CA ILE A 129 11.05 -1.87 2.33
C ILE A 129 10.34 -2.69 3.42
N ARG A 130 9.29 -3.44 3.06
CA ARG A 130 8.56 -4.25 4.03
C ARG A 130 9.42 -5.33 4.67
N GLN A 131 10.27 -6.00 3.89
CA GLN A 131 11.16 -7.06 4.37
C GLN A 131 12.14 -6.56 5.44
N HIS A 132 12.59 -5.31 5.33
CA HIS A 132 13.59 -4.73 6.22
C HIS A 132 13.03 -3.71 7.22
N THR A 133 11.70 -3.55 7.26
CA THR A 133 11.00 -2.68 8.20
C THR A 133 10.02 -3.50 9.03
N PRO A 134 10.47 -4.16 10.13
CA PRO A 134 9.64 -5.10 10.91
C PRO A 134 8.31 -4.50 11.39
N ALA A 135 8.28 -3.19 11.67
CA ALA A 135 7.05 -2.50 12.06
C ALA A 135 5.93 -2.65 11.03
N LEU A 136 6.23 -2.73 9.72
CA LEU A 136 5.21 -2.94 8.68
C LEU A 136 4.58 -4.34 8.73
N SER A 137 5.29 -5.33 9.26
CA SER A 137 4.80 -6.70 9.40
C SER A 137 4.15 -6.94 10.75
N TYR A 138 4.77 -6.52 11.83
CA TYR A 138 4.42 -6.91 13.20
C TYR A 138 3.91 -5.76 14.07
N GLY A 139 4.08 -4.51 13.61
CA GLY A 139 3.70 -3.32 14.38
C GLY A 139 2.20 -3.17 14.56
N SER A 140 1.80 -2.51 15.64
CA SER A 140 0.43 -2.07 15.84
C SER A 140 0.06 -0.99 14.82
N TYR A 141 -1.23 -0.85 14.55
CA TYR A 141 -1.76 0.14 13.61
C TYR A 141 -2.44 1.29 14.37
N ALA A 142 -2.16 2.52 13.98
CA ALA A 142 -2.87 3.70 14.47
C ALA A 142 -3.16 4.67 13.31
N GLU A 143 -4.43 5.04 13.13
CA GLU A 143 -4.83 6.08 12.18
C GLU A 143 -4.33 7.45 12.66
N LEU A 144 -3.72 8.24 11.78
CA LEU A 144 -3.18 9.56 12.09
C LEU A 144 -3.96 10.69 11.42
N GLN A 145 -4.33 10.52 10.17
CA GLN A 145 -5.11 11.49 9.39
C GLN A 145 -5.95 10.76 8.35
N LEU A 146 -7.18 11.21 8.17
CA LEU A 146 -8.11 10.62 7.21
C LEU A 146 -8.98 11.70 6.59
N THR A 147 -8.99 11.76 5.26
CA THR A 147 -9.91 12.53 4.44
C THR A 147 -10.43 11.63 3.31
N ASN A 148 -11.24 12.16 2.41
CA ASN A 148 -11.68 11.40 1.23
C ASN A 148 -10.50 10.95 0.36
N ARG A 149 -9.43 11.76 0.25
CA ARG A 149 -8.33 11.56 -0.70
C ARG A 149 -6.96 11.42 -0.07
N GLN A 150 -6.83 11.70 1.23
CA GLN A 150 -5.58 11.57 1.96
C GLN A 150 -5.76 10.61 3.13
N PHE A 151 -4.79 9.72 3.29
CA PHE A 151 -4.77 8.78 4.40
C PHE A 151 -3.36 8.66 4.96
N ALA A 152 -3.24 8.81 6.27
CA ALA A 152 -1.98 8.58 6.99
C ALA A 152 -2.23 7.72 8.23
N PHE A 153 -1.32 6.80 8.48
CA PHE A 153 -1.35 5.93 9.65
C PHE A 153 0.06 5.59 10.12
N ALA A 154 0.16 5.16 11.36
CA ALA A 154 1.40 4.65 11.95
C ALA A 154 1.39 3.13 12.05
N ARG A 155 2.58 2.55 12.01
CA ARG A 155 2.92 1.20 12.40
C ARG A 155 3.96 1.29 13.51
N ASP A 156 3.57 0.91 14.71
CA ASP A 156 4.41 1.05 15.91
C ASP A 156 4.90 -0.33 16.38
N LEU A 157 6.21 -0.50 16.53
CA LEU A 157 6.86 -1.71 17.03
C LEU A 157 8.08 -1.33 17.89
N ASP A 158 8.14 -1.84 19.12
CA ASP A 158 9.29 -1.69 20.03
C ASP A 158 9.76 -0.23 20.21
N GLY A 159 8.82 0.72 20.23
CA GLY A 159 9.11 2.15 20.36
C GLY A 159 9.46 2.85 19.03
N ILE A 160 9.59 2.11 17.94
CA ILE A 160 9.82 2.64 16.60
C ILE A 160 8.47 2.91 15.94
N ARG A 161 8.27 4.14 15.48
CA ARG A 161 7.08 4.55 14.71
C ARG A 161 7.44 4.72 13.24
N VAL A 162 6.86 3.91 12.38
CA VAL A 162 6.85 4.09 10.93
C VAL A 162 5.56 4.79 10.54
N ILE A 163 5.65 5.85 9.75
CA ILE A 163 4.48 6.61 9.29
C ILE A 163 4.28 6.35 7.81
N VAL A 164 3.05 6.06 7.42
CA VAL A 164 2.66 5.86 6.02
C VAL A 164 1.71 6.97 5.61
N THR A 165 1.96 7.57 4.46
CA THR A 165 1.12 8.61 3.87
C THR A 165 0.75 8.23 2.46
N VAL A 166 -0.53 8.39 2.09
CA VAL A 166 -1.00 8.24 0.71
C VAL A 166 -1.93 9.39 0.34
N ASN A 167 -1.86 9.77 -0.92
CA ASN A 167 -2.68 10.82 -1.51
C ASN A 167 -3.14 10.36 -2.90
N ASN A 168 -4.44 10.21 -3.12
CA ASN A 168 -5.02 9.90 -4.43
C ASN A 168 -5.71 11.11 -5.08
N ASP A 169 -5.43 12.32 -4.60
CA ASP A 169 -5.82 13.57 -5.25
C ASP A 169 -4.88 13.90 -6.40
N ASP A 170 -5.38 14.63 -7.40
CA ASP A 170 -4.58 15.15 -8.51
C ASP A 170 -3.70 16.35 -8.11
N ASN A 171 -3.83 16.83 -6.89
CA ASN A 171 -3.00 17.86 -6.28
C ASN A 171 -2.18 17.30 -5.12
N ALA A 172 -1.01 17.90 -4.88
CA ALA A 172 -0.23 17.61 -3.69
C ALA A 172 -0.99 18.03 -2.42
N ALA A 173 -0.77 17.32 -1.32
CA ALA A 173 -1.43 17.59 -0.04
C ALA A 173 -0.40 17.70 1.09
N ASP A 174 -0.56 18.74 1.92
CA ASP A 174 0.24 18.92 3.11
C ASP A 174 -0.39 18.18 4.29
N MET A 175 0.46 17.49 5.05
CA MET A 175 0.07 16.75 6.24
C MET A 175 1.00 17.10 7.40
N SER A 176 0.41 17.34 8.58
CA SER A 176 1.14 17.47 9.84
C SER A 176 0.78 16.28 10.73
N LEU A 177 1.75 15.40 10.99
CA LEU A 177 1.51 14.10 11.59
C LEU A 177 2.29 13.92 12.88
N PRO A 178 1.71 13.30 13.93
CA PRO A 178 2.42 13.03 15.17
C PRO A 178 3.57 12.03 14.91
N ALA A 179 4.77 12.45 15.29
CA ALA A 179 5.99 11.68 15.12
C ALA A 179 6.22 10.67 16.26
N GLY A 180 7.16 9.77 16.07
CA GLY A 180 7.77 8.97 17.12
C GLY A 180 8.89 9.72 17.84
N ASN A 181 9.59 9.02 18.72
CA ASN A 181 10.72 9.57 19.47
C ASN A 181 12.02 9.50 18.63
N CYS A 182 12.14 10.38 17.65
CA CYS A 182 13.33 10.52 16.81
C CYS A 182 13.50 11.98 16.37
N ALA A 183 14.68 12.33 15.86
CA ALA A 183 14.96 13.70 15.42
C ALA A 183 14.53 13.95 13.96
N GLU A 184 14.55 12.92 13.11
CA GLU A 184 14.34 13.03 11.68
C GLU A 184 13.74 11.75 11.13
N TYR A 185 12.91 11.89 10.09
CA TYR A 185 12.40 10.81 9.26
C TYR A 185 12.97 10.86 7.84
N ILE A 186 13.10 9.69 7.22
CA ILE A 186 13.49 9.55 5.82
C ILE A 186 12.35 8.84 5.08
N GLY A 187 11.91 9.41 3.96
CA GLY A 187 10.99 8.76 3.04
C GLY A 187 11.71 7.67 2.25
N THR A 188 11.27 6.44 2.37
CA THR A 188 11.96 5.26 1.81
C THR A 188 11.88 5.18 0.28
N LEU A 189 10.84 5.76 -0.31
CA LEU A 189 10.66 5.78 -1.78
C LEU A 189 11.36 6.97 -2.44
N THR A 190 11.45 8.11 -1.73
CA THR A 190 11.99 9.36 -2.31
C THR A 190 13.37 9.75 -1.78
N GLY A 191 13.82 9.16 -0.66
CA GLY A 191 15.04 9.58 0.05
C GLY A 191 14.91 10.93 0.77
N ARG A 192 13.71 11.52 0.80
CA ARG A 192 13.48 12.85 1.37
C ARG A 192 13.59 12.81 2.89
N LYS A 193 14.38 13.73 3.45
CA LYS A 193 14.56 13.89 4.90
C LYS A 193 13.61 14.95 5.45
N VAL A 194 13.01 14.66 6.60
CA VAL A 194 12.07 15.56 7.28
C VAL A 194 12.38 15.59 8.77
N PRO A 195 12.72 16.77 9.32
CA PRO A 195 12.97 16.90 10.75
C PRO A 195 11.67 16.77 11.55
N VAL A 196 11.78 16.25 12.76
CA VAL A 196 10.70 16.30 13.76
C VAL A 196 10.75 17.65 14.45
N GLN A 197 9.63 18.38 14.44
CA GLN A 197 9.46 19.66 15.10
C GLN A 197 8.20 19.59 15.97
N ASP A 198 8.33 19.94 17.24
CA ASP A 198 7.22 19.91 18.22
C ASP A 198 6.48 18.55 18.26
N GLY A 199 7.23 17.44 18.14
CA GLY A 199 6.67 16.08 18.12
C GLY A 199 5.91 15.72 16.85
N ARG A 200 6.10 16.46 15.76
CA ARG A 200 5.41 16.25 14.49
C ARG A 200 6.36 16.27 13.31
N ILE A 201 5.97 15.60 12.23
CA ILE A 201 6.54 15.80 10.91
C ILE A 201 5.55 16.57 10.03
N ASN A 202 6.09 17.51 9.25
CA ASN A 202 5.32 18.24 8.24
C ASN A 202 5.78 17.81 6.86
N VAL A 203 4.88 17.18 6.12
CA VAL A 203 5.19 16.56 4.83
C VAL A 203 4.22 17.01 3.76
N THR A 204 4.73 17.24 2.56
CA THR A 204 3.90 17.39 1.35
C THR A 204 3.95 16.06 0.60
N VAL A 205 2.80 15.43 0.43
CA VAL A 205 2.62 14.19 -0.34
C VAL A 205 2.18 14.56 -1.74
N ALA A 206 2.95 14.14 -2.74
CA ALA A 206 2.65 14.46 -4.13
C ALA A 206 1.30 13.89 -4.58
N ALA A 207 0.77 14.42 -5.67
CA ALA A 207 -0.44 13.88 -6.30
C ALA A 207 -0.29 12.40 -6.65
N ASN A 208 -1.33 11.61 -6.45
CA ASN A 208 -1.41 10.19 -6.84
C ASN A 208 -0.21 9.37 -6.35
N SER A 209 0.25 9.59 -5.12
CA SER A 209 1.45 8.99 -4.57
C SER A 209 1.28 8.50 -3.13
N GLY A 210 2.33 7.88 -2.62
CA GLY A 210 2.46 7.53 -1.21
C GLY A 210 3.92 7.50 -0.80
N GLU A 211 4.15 7.55 0.51
CA GLU A 211 5.50 7.48 1.10
C GLU A 211 5.46 6.71 2.41
N ILE A 212 6.58 6.08 2.72
CA ILE A 212 6.80 5.36 3.97
C ILE A 212 7.95 6.07 4.69
N TRP A 213 7.64 6.72 5.80
CA TRP A 213 8.56 7.50 6.60
C TRP A 213 9.11 6.64 7.73
N VAL A 214 10.41 6.41 7.71
CA VAL A 214 11.15 5.62 8.71
C VAL A 214 12.05 6.55 9.50
N PRO A 215 12.19 6.41 10.85
CA PRO A 215 13.18 7.15 11.61
C PRO A 215 14.57 7.01 11.01
N ALA A 216 15.35 8.09 10.92
CA ALA A 216 16.63 8.10 10.22
C ALA A 216 17.62 7.04 10.76
N GLY A 217 17.58 6.74 12.08
CA GLY A 217 18.41 5.70 12.70
C GLY A 217 17.98 4.26 12.38
N GLU A 218 16.79 4.08 11.81
CA GLU A 218 16.20 2.77 11.45
C GLU A 218 16.13 2.56 9.94
N MET A 219 16.79 3.44 9.18
CA MET A 219 16.79 3.37 7.73
C MET A 219 17.56 2.12 7.26
N PRO A 220 16.95 1.26 6.43
CA PRO A 220 17.64 0.09 5.90
C PRO A 220 18.85 0.46 5.03
N GLU A 221 19.97 -0.26 5.20
CA GLU A 221 21.25 0.04 4.51
C GLU A 221 21.20 -0.05 2.97
N TYR A 222 20.14 -0.65 2.41
CA TYR A 222 20.00 -0.87 0.96
C TYR A 222 19.13 0.21 0.26
N ILE A 223 18.67 1.24 0.97
CA ILE A 223 17.88 2.35 0.44
C ILE A 223 18.74 3.59 0.22
#